data_e929a3348977ef94ad42a466361918c6
#
_entry.id   e929a3348977ef94ad42a466361918c6
#
_cell.length_a   1.000
_cell.length_b   1.000
_cell.length_c   1.000
_cell.angle_alpha   90.00
_cell.angle_beta   90.00
_cell.angle_gamma   90.00
#
_symmetry.space_group_name_H-M   'P 1'
#
loop_
_entity.id
_entity.type
_entity.pdbx_description
1 polymer ?
#
loop_
_entity_poly.entity_id
_entity_poly.type
_entity_poly.pdbx_seq_one_letter_code
_entity_poly.pdbx_strand_id
1 'polypeptide(L)'
;EADCGRKKAKAAKKPASLGRMAWANVGRNRKKTVLVVISLSLAVVLLNLTVMFANGFDMDLYLKHFCVSDFMFANADYFNVQKGFHSSDEAVEDSAMQTVLAQNGVKESGCVYGQTTRVLEKIKKKDMLAYFTSMGHTMTKEQEKGYFNWKEQADDGSYYDDIQLYGMDAFPLQKVKVLKGDVTALDQENAIAAVYKQDDYDKKVDHSNWAGVGDQVTLRYVNSWKYFDAKSGKEILEDEVDDYEDAYVMKADDYTQKTYTVVAEILVPSAMSCRYYGSPQFVLGSDTFIKDTGTKDVMHMMFDMKNNQSARAMEKFLKNYTEQVEPLYSYESKFSYEKEFDSFRGMFLLLGGVLSGVIAVVGTLNFLNAILTGMIARRREFAVLQSVGMTRRQLK
;
A
#
# COMPACT_ATOMS: atom_id res chain seq x y z
N GLU A 1 -18.61 84.54 39.05
CA GLU A 1 -17.29 84.19 38.52
C GLU A 1 -17.18 82.70 38.38
N ALA A 2 -17.34 82.16 37.17
CA ALA A 2 -17.16 80.75 36.85
C ALA A 2 -15.83 80.59 36.04
N ASP A 3 -14.87 79.95 36.72
CA ASP A 3 -13.55 79.62 36.17
C ASP A 3 -13.67 78.55 35.09
N CYS A 4 -13.47 78.97 33.88
CA CYS A 4 -13.54 78.12 32.72
C CYS A 4 -12.14 77.48 32.46
N GLY A 5 -11.91 76.35 33.13
CA GLY A 5 -10.66 75.57 33.01
C GLY A 5 -10.34 75.14 31.57
N ARG A 6 -9.46 75.88 30.91
CA ARG A 6 -8.84 75.51 29.61
C ARG A 6 -8.12 74.17 29.70
N LYS A 7 -8.74 73.12 29.17
CA LYS A 7 -8.03 71.86 28.91
C LYS A 7 -6.95 72.08 27.84
N LYS A 8 -5.70 72.02 28.27
CA LYS A 8 -4.53 72.07 27.37
C LYS A 8 -4.66 70.95 26.35
N ALA A 9 -4.75 71.31 25.06
CA ALA A 9 -4.65 70.35 23.96
C ALA A 9 -3.28 69.65 23.99
N LYS A 10 -3.25 68.32 24.19
CA LYS A 10 -2.04 67.54 24.08
C LYS A 10 -1.50 67.63 22.63
N ALA A 11 -0.38 68.30 22.43
CA ALA A 11 0.29 68.36 21.17
C ALA A 11 0.58 66.91 20.67
N ALA A 12 0.25 66.64 19.44
CA ALA A 12 0.53 65.32 18.80
C ALA A 12 2.04 65.12 18.68
N LYS A 13 2.62 64.20 19.43
CA LYS A 13 4.06 64.00 19.62
C LYS A 13 4.81 63.44 18.38
N LYS A 14 4.14 63.10 17.24
CA LYS A 14 4.77 62.68 15.99
C LYS A 14 3.86 62.96 14.79
N PRO A 15 4.42 63.37 13.62
CA PRO A 15 3.61 63.54 12.39
C PRO A 15 2.92 62.21 12.05
N ALA A 16 1.65 62.27 11.65
CA ALA A 16 0.87 61.12 11.26
C ALA A 16 1.47 60.52 9.98
N SER A 17 2.18 59.40 10.08
CA SER A 17 2.63 58.66 8.89
C SER A 17 1.43 58.03 8.21
N LEU A 18 1.45 57.94 6.83
CA LEU A 18 0.42 57.28 6.02
C LEU A 18 0.09 55.88 6.55
N GLY A 19 1.08 55.10 6.97
CA GLY A 19 0.88 53.76 7.57
C GLY A 19 0.10 53.79 8.89
N ARG A 20 0.29 54.82 9.73
CA ARG A 20 -0.45 54.99 10.99
C ARG A 20 -1.90 55.41 10.78
N MET A 21 -2.17 56.21 9.72
CA MET A 21 -3.51 56.56 9.30
C MET A 21 -4.24 55.36 8.68
N ALA A 22 -3.56 54.57 7.84
CA ALA A 22 -4.09 53.33 7.27
C ALA A 22 -4.45 52.33 8.38
N TRP A 23 -3.56 52.11 9.34
CA TRP A 23 -3.80 51.21 10.48
C TRP A 23 -4.98 51.68 11.35
N ALA A 24 -5.08 52.96 11.64
CA ALA A 24 -6.23 53.53 12.37
C ALA A 24 -7.56 53.36 11.59
N ASN A 25 -7.50 53.40 10.26
CA ASN A 25 -8.66 53.19 9.38
C ASN A 25 -9.12 51.73 9.37
N VAL A 26 -8.17 50.76 9.34
CA VAL A 26 -8.41 49.31 9.48
C VAL A 26 -9.10 49.02 10.81
N GLY A 27 -8.64 49.66 11.92
CA GLY A 27 -9.20 49.47 13.26
C GLY A 27 -10.62 50.03 13.45
N ARG A 28 -11.10 50.93 12.60
CA ARG A 28 -12.41 51.57 12.71
C ARG A 28 -13.57 50.68 12.22
N ASN A 29 -13.30 49.76 11.25
CA ASN A 29 -14.28 48.83 10.70
C ASN A 29 -13.93 47.36 11.02
N ARG A 30 -13.56 47.07 12.25
CA ARG A 30 -12.96 45.81 12.72
C ARG A 30 -13.68 44.57 12.21
N LYS A 31 -15.03 44.50 12.31
CA LYS A 31 -15.79 43.33 11.85
C LYS A 31 -15.61 43.02 10.37
N LYS A 32 -15.66 44.03 9.47
CA LYS A 32 -15.48 43.86 8.01
C LYS A 32 -14.03 43.49 7.68
N THR A 33 -13.07 44.18 8.33
CA THR A 33 -11.64 43.89 8.12
C THR A 33 -11.28 42.48 8.57
N VAL A 34 -11.77 42.05 9.74
CA VAL A 34 -11.54 40.67 10.22
C VAL A 34 -12.11 39.65 9.25
N LEU A 35 -13.33 39.88 8.73
CA LEU A 35 -13.95 38.97 7.74
C LEU A 35 -13.10 38.83 6.48
N VAL A 36 -12.60 39.96 5.94
CA VAL A 36 -11.74 39.97 4.76
C VAL A 36 -10.41 39.23 5.01
N VAL A 37 -9.77 39.51 6.15
CA VAL A 37 -8.50 38.87 6.54
C VAL A 37 -8.70 37.37 6.67
N ILE A 38 -9.77 36.93 7.36
CA ILE A 38 -10.08 35.51 7.53
C ILE A 38 -10.30 34.84 6.16
N SER A 39 -11.12 35.43 5.28
CA SER A 39 -11.41 34.87 3.96
C SER A 39 -10.16 34.74 3.09
N LEU A 40 -9.31 35.76 3.01
CA LEU A 40 -8.07 35.71 2.23
C LEU A 40 -7.03 34.77 2.83
N SER A 41 -6.88 34.78 4.17
CA SER A 41 -5.99 33.86 4.86
C SER A 41 -6.43 32.40 4.66
N LEU A 42 -7.73 32.13 4.74
CA LEU A 42 -8.27 30.79 4.53
C LEU A 42 -8.00 30.29 3.10
N ALA A 43 -8.15 31.17 2.08
CA ALA A 43 -7.85 30.83 0.70
C ALA A 43 -6.35 30.44 0.54
N VAL A 44 -5.45 31.22 1.12
CA VAL A 44 -4.00 30.96 1.06
C VAL A 44 -3.66 29.67 1.83
N VAL A 45 -4.23 29.46 3.01
CA VAL A 45 -4.01 28.25 3.80
C VAL A 45 -4.49 27.02 3.05
N LEU A 46 -5.71 27.06 2.48
CA LEU A 46 -6.24 25.92 1.71
C LEU A 46 -5.40 25.62 0.47
N LEU A 47 -4.95 26.65 -0.25
CA LEU A 47 -4.07 26.45 -1.41
C LEU A 47 -2.75 25.80 -0.98
N ASN A 48 -2.11 26.29 0.08
CA ASN A 48 -0.88 25.70 0.58
C ASN A 48 -1.08 24.26 1.07
N LEU A 49 -2.16 23.98 1.81
CA LEU A 49 -2.49 22.61 2.24
C LEU A 49 -2.70 21.68 1.05
N THR A 50 -3.41 22.14 0.00
CA THR A 50 -3.61 21.36 -1.23
C THR A 50 -2.28 21.04 -1.92
N VAL A 51 -1.41 22.03 -2.07
CA VAL A 51 -0.09 21.85 -2.70
C VAL A 51 0.82 20.97 -1.84
N MET A 52 0.84 21.18 -0.51
CA MET A 52 1.62 20.34 0.42
C MET A 52 1.12 18.89 0.39
N PHE A 53 -0.19 18.68 0.42
CA PHE A 53 -0.78 17.34 0.33
C PHE A 53 -0.40 16.67 -0.99
N ALA A 54 -0.63 17.34 -2.13
CA ALA A 54 -0.32 16.81 -3.46
C ALA A 54 1.18 16.52 -3.69
N ASN A 55 2.10 17.26 -3.05
CA ASN A 55 3.54 17.05 -3.14
C ASN A 55 4.10 16.20 -1.99
N GLY A 56 3.31 15.93 -0.96
CA GLY A 56 3.71 15.09 0.18
C GLY A 56 3.60 13.60 -0.11
N PHE A 57 2.96 13.21 -1.20
CA PHE A 57 2.92 11.82 -1.64
C PHE A 57 4.23 11.44 -2.32
N ASP A 58 4.87 10.41 -1.78
CA ASP A 58 6.07 9.81 -2.35
C ASP A 58 5.65 8.72 -3.34
N MET A 59 5.92 8.93 -4.62
CA MET A 59 5.62 8.00 -5.70
C MET A 59 6.39 6.68 -5.51
N ASP A 60 7.65 6.75 -5.12
CA ASP A 60 8.49 5.56 -4.95
C ASP A 60 7.99 4.70 -3.77
N LEU A 61 7.55 5.36 -2.69
CA LEU A 61 6.92 4.67 -1.57
C LEU A 61 5.58 4.04 -1.95
N TYR A 62 4.77 4.74 -2.73
CA TYR A 62 3.49 4.22 -3.25
C TYR A 62 3.71 2.99 -4.13
N LEU A 63 4.59 3.10 -5.13
CA LEU A 63 4.87 2.02 -6.08
C LEU A 63 5.45 0.77 -5.42
N LYS A 64 6.25 0.94 -4.37
CA LYS A 64 6.89 -0.16 -3.64
C LYS A 64 5.88 -1.18 -3.08
N HIS A 65 4.66 -0.75 -2.76
CA HIS A 65 3.61 -1.63 -2.27
C HIS A 65 2.84 -2.36 -3.39
N PHE A 66 2.89 -1.84 -4.61
CA PHE A 66 2.10 -2.35 -5.74
C PHE A 66 2.94 -2.99 -6.82
N CYS A 67 4.16 -2.52 -7.03
CA CYS A 67 4.99 -2.95 -8.15
C CYS A 67 6.47 -2.91 -7.79
N VAL A 68 7.14 -4.05 -7.79
CA VAL A 68 8.58 -4.16 -7.54
C VAL A 68 9.40 -4.40 -8.82
N SER A 69 8.71 -4.55 -9.96
CA SER A 69 9.25 -4.64 -11.32
C SER A 69 8.45 -3.75 -12.25
N ASP A 70 8.92 -3.54 -13.48
CA ASP A 70 8.15 -2.75 -14.45
C ASP A 70 6.81 -3.40 -14.77
N PHE A 71 6.75 -4.73 -14.82
CA PHE A 71 5.55 -5.51 -15.09
C PHE A 71 5.48 -6.78 -14.24
N MET A 72 4.26 -7.14 -13.88
CA MET A 72 3.86 -8.43 -13.36
C MET A 72 2.74 -8.99 -14.23
N PHE A 73 2.85 -10.25 -14.67
CA PHE A 73 1.90 -10.93 -15.53
C PHE A 73 1.47 -12.24 -14.88
N ALA A 74 0.17 -12.45 -14.76
CA ALA A 74 -0.40 -13.64 -14.11
C ALA A 74 -1.80 -13.95 -14.66
N ASN A 75 -2.38 -15.07 -14.22
CA ASN A 75 -3.82 -15.31 -14.35
C ASN A 75 -4.59 -14.18 -13.64
N ALA A 76 -5.74 -13.77 -14.20
CA ALA A 76 -6.54 -12.69 -13.64
C ALA A 76 -6.99 -12.97 -12.19
N ASP A 77 -7.20 -14.23 -11.83
CA ASP A 77 -7.60 -14.66 -10.49
C ASP A 77 -6.49 -14.47 -9.44
N TYR A 78 -5.21 -14.48 -9.84
CA TYR A 78 -4.09 -14.16 -8.95
C TYR A 78 -4.20 -12.76 -8.32
N PHE A 79 -4.66 -11.79 -9.10
CA PHE A 79 -4.84 -10.41 -8.63
C PHE A 79 -6.15 -10.19 -7.86
N ASN A 80 -7.00 -11.22 -7.78
CA ASN A 80 -8.29 -11.13 -7.10
C ASN A 80 -8.17 -11.53 -5.63
N VAL A 81 -8.56 -10.62 -4.72
CA VAL A 81 -8.55 -10.86 -3.26
C VAL A 81 -9.52 -11.95 -2.79
N GLN A 82 -10.44 -12.40 -3.63
CA GLN A 82 -11.45 -13.42 -3.31
C GLN A 82 -11.16 -14.79 -3.94
N LYS A 83 -10.23 -14.85 -4.88
CA LYS A 83 -9.93 -16.08 -5.64
C LYS A 83 -8.50 -16.57 -5.39
N GLY A 84 -7.51 -15.84 -5.83
CA GLY A 84 -6.09 -16.19 -5.64
C GLY A 84 -5.61 -17.30 -6.57
N PHE A 85 -4.58 -18.01 -6.14
CA PHE A 85 -3.91 -19.08 -6.88
C PHE A 85 -3.98 -20.38 -6.07
N HIS A 86 -4.56 -21.43 -6.65
CA HIS A 86 -4.79 -22.71 -5.97
C HIS A 86 -4.16 -23.89 -6.68
N SER A 87 -4.12 -23.88 -8.00
CA SER A 87 -3.74 -25.04 -8.79
C SER A 87 -3.13 -24.66 -10.14
N SER A 88 -2.80 -25.70 -10.92
CA SER A 88 -2.31 -25.56 -12.30
C SER A 88 -3.28 -24.84 -13.24
N ASP A 89 -4.57 -24.83 -12.94
CA ASP A 89 -5.58 -24.17 -13.79
C ASP A 89 -5.45 -22.64 -13.76
N GLU A 90 -4.90 -22.08 -12.68
CA GLU A 90 -4.57 -20.65 -12.57
C GLU A 90 -3.11 -20.33 -12.91
N ALA A 91 -2.33 -21.33 -13.32
CA ALA A 91 -0.92 -21.12 -13.67
C ALA A 91 -0.76 -20.35 -14.99
N VAL A 92 0.33 -19.59 -15.11
CA VAL A 92 0.68 -18.95 -16.36
C VAL A 92 1.32 -19.97 -17.29
N GLU A 93 0.71 -20.20 -18.43
CA GLU A 93 1.23 -21.16 -19.42
C GLU A 93 2.55 -20.68 -20.06
N ASP A 94 3.41 -21.64 -20.39
CA ASP A 94 4.68 -21.38 -21.08
C ASP A 94 4.49 -20.61 -22.41
N SER A 95 3.42 -20.90 -23.15
CA SER A 95 3.06 -20.26 -24.41
C SER A 95 2.78 -18.76 -24.23
N ALA A 96 2.06 -18.40 -23.17
CA ALA A 96 1.74 -17.02 -22.83
C ALA A 96 3.00 -16.26 -22.37
N MET A 97 3.82 -16.89 -21.50
CA MET A 97 5.09 -16.31 -21.07
C MET A 97 6.04 -16.04 -22.24
N GLN A 98 6.21 -17.03 -23.14
CA GLN A 98 7.05 -16.86 -24.34
C GLN A 98 6.53 -15.73 -25.24
N THR A 99 5.21 -15.61 -25.41
CA THR A 99 4.60 -14.55 -26.21
C THR A 99 4.90 -13.16 -25.63
N VAL A 100 4.85 -13.01 -24.31
CA VAL A 100 5.18 -11.76 -23.62
C VAL A 100 6.69 -11.49 -23.69
N LEU A 101 7.53 -12.48 -23.41
CA LEU A 101 9.00 -12.33 -23.40
C LEU A 101 9.61 -12.14 -24.78
N ALA A 102 8.92 -12.57 -25.85
CA ALA A 102 9.33 -12.33 -27.24
C ALA A 102 9.22 -10.85 -27.66
N GLN A 103 8.55 -10.02 -26.87
CA GLN A 103 8.42 -8.59 -27.15
C GLN A 103 9.77 -7.88 -27.00
N ASN A 104 10.02 -6.91 -27.90
CA ASN A 104 11.28 -6.19 -27.89
C ASN A 104 11.48 -5.35 -26.63
N GLY A 105 12.65 -5.45 -26.03
CA GLY A 105 13.09 -4.56 -24.97
C GLY A 105 12.92 -5.12 -23.55
N VAL A 106 12.57 -6.38 -23.39
CA VAL A 106 12.70 -7.07 -22.11
C VAL A 106 14.19 -7.11 -21.72
N LYS A 107 14.49 -6.70 -20.51
CA LYS A 107 15.84 -6.64 -19.94
C LYS A 107 16.14 -7.87 -19.10
N GLU A 108 15.26 -8.19 -18.19
CA GLU A 108 15.40 -9.24 -17.21
C GLU A 108 14.01 -9.73 -16.81
N SER A 109 13.87 -11.02 -16.53
CA SER A 109 12.60 -11.63 -16.15
C SER A 109 12.83 -12.81 -15.23
N GLY A 110 11.79 -13.21 -14.51
CA GLY A 110 11.78 -14.41 -13.70
C GLY A 110 10.38 -14.76 -13.21
N CYS A 111 10.22 -16.02 -12.84
CA CYS A 111 8.95 -16.57 -12.39
C CYS A 111 8.93 -16.76 -10.88
N VAL A 112 7.73 -16.67 -10.32
CA VAL A 112 7.41 -17.11 -8.98
C VAL A 112 6.42 -18.26 -9.09
N TYR A 113 6.78 -19.37 -8.49
CA TYR A 113 5.99 -20.59 -8.42
C TYR A 113 5.27 -20.63 -7.08
N GLY A 114 4.09 -21.20 -7.04
CA GLY A 114 3.31 -21.25 -5.80
C GLY A 114 2.79 -22.63 -5.47
N GLN A 115 2.87 -23.02 -4.20
CA GLN A 115 2.15 -24.16 -3.66
C GLN A 115 1.41 -23.71 -2.40
N THR A 116 0.10 -23.60 -2.51
CA THR A 116 -0.75 -22.92 -1.53
C THR A 116 -1.64 -23.84 -0.71
N THR A 117 -1.77 -25.13 -1.08
CA THR A 117 -2.76 -26.03 -0.48
C THR A 117 -2.24 -27.42 -0.09
N ARG A 118 -1.00 -27.77 -0.43
CA ARG A 118 -0.49 -29.14 -0.28
C ARG A 118 0.85 -29.21 0.44
N VAL A 119 1.21 -28.19 1.19
CA VAL A 119 2.46 -28.19 1.96
C VAL A 119 2.15 -27.95 3.42
N LEU A 120 2.66 -28.85 4.27
CA LEU A 120 2.56 -28.74 5.72
C LEU A 120 3.94 -28.51 6.31
N GLU A 121 4.07 -27.57 7.24
CA GLU A 121 5.27 -27.45 8.07
C GLU A 121 5.12 -28.24 9.37
N LYS A 122 6.24 -28.79 9.85
CA LYS A 122 6.33 -29.35 11.19
C LYS A 122 6.72 -28.26 12.19
N ILE A 123 5.80 -27.86 13.06
CA ILE A 123 5.96 -26.72 13.95
C ILE A 123 5.60 -27.07 15.40
N LYS A 124 6.30 -26.48 16.37
CA LYS A 124 5.98 -26.65 17.79
C LYS A 124 4.80 -25.77 18.19
N LYS A 125 3.94 -26.30 19.05
CA LYS A 125 2.78 -25.58 19.60
C LYS A 125 3.11 -24.16 20.10
N LYS A 126 4.22 -23.97 20.81
CA LYS A 126 4.65 -22.68 21.34
C LYS A 126 4.90 -21.65 20.23
N ASP A 127 5.45 -22.11 19.10
CA ASP A 127 5.83 -21.25 17.98
C ASP A 127 4.59 -20.85 17.16
N MET A 128 3.61 -21.76 17.01
CA MET A 128 2.29 -21.43 16.45
C MET A 128 1.56 -20.38 17.30
N LEU A 129 1.55 -20.55 18.64
CA LEU A 129 0.89 -19.57 19.52
C LEU A 129 1.60 -18.21 19.49
N ALA A 130 2.92 -18.19 19.36
CA ALA A 130 3.69 -16.97 19.19
C ALA A 130 3.34 -16.27 17.86
N TYR A 131 3.18 -17.03 16.78
CA TYR A 131 2.70 -16.50 15.49
C TYR A 131 1.32 -15.84 15.63
N PHE A 132 0.32 -16.53 16.21
CA PHE A 132 -1.00 -15.94 16.39
C PHE A 132 -0.96 -14.65 17.22
N THR A 133 -0.15 -14.65 18.29
CA THR A 133 0.03 -13.46 19.13
C THR A 133 0.65 -12.30 18.34
N SER A 134 1.63 -12.58 17.49
CA SER A 134 2.28 -11.56 16.63
C SER A 134 1.30 -10.94 15.62
N MET A 135 0.28 -11.70 15.25
CA MET A 135 -0.80 -11.26 14.36
C MET A 135 -1.97 -10.58 15.10
N GLY A 136 -1.81 -10.29 16.39
CA GLY A 136 -2.83 -9.64 17.22
C GLY A 136 -3.91 -10.59 17.76
N HIS A 137 -3.74 -11.91 17.60
CA HIS A 137 -4.69 -12.91 18.06
C HIS A 137 -4.12 -13.72 19.25
N THR A 138 -4.56 -13.40 20.45
CA THR A 138 -4.24 -14.23 21.62
C THR A 138 -5.38 -15.23 21.86
N MET A 139 -5.10 -16.51 21.69
CA MET A 139 -6.08 -17.58 21.89
C MET A 139 -6.42 -17.78 23.37
N THR A 140 -7.70 -17.97 23.69
CA THR A 140 -8.11 -18.52 24.99
C THR A 140 -7.77 -20.01 25.05
N LYS A 141 -7.72 -20.59 26.28
CA LYS A 141 -7.45 -22.03 26.46
C LYS A 141 -8.46 -22.92 25.72
N GLU A 142 -9.69 -22.49 25.58
CA GLU A 142 -10.74 -23.22 24.86
C GLU A 142 -10.53 -23.17 23.37
N GLN A 143 -10.21 -22.00 22.82
CA GLN A 143 -9.85 -21.83 21.41
C GLN A 143 -8.58 -22.61 21.07
N GLU A 144 -7.56 -22.57 21.92
CA GLU A 144 -6.33 -23.33 21.78
C GLU A 144 -6.63 -24.83 21.72
N LYS A 145 -7.40 -25.36 22.69
CA LYS A 145 -7.80 -26.77 22.70
C LYS A 145 -8.59 -27.15 21.44
N GLY A 146 -9.53 -26.28 21.02
CA GLY A 146 -10.29 -26.49 19.79
C GLY A 146 -9.38 -26.57 18.58
N TYR A 147 -8.52 -25.56 18.38
CA TYR A 147 -7.60 -25.48 17.23
C TYR A 147 -6.69 -26.71 17.11
N PHE A 148 -6.00 -27.10 18.21
CA PHE A 148 -5.06 -28.23 18.20
C PHE A 148 -5.72 -29.62 18.12
N ASN A 149 -7.00 -29.74 18.46
CA ASN A 149 -7.73 -31.00 18.24
C ASN A 149 -7.89 -31.38 16.76
N TRP A 150 -7.84 -30.38 15.88
CA TRP A 150 -8.01 -30.56 14.43
C TRP A 150 -6.69 -30.77 13.68
N LYS A 151 -5.55 -30.56 14.35
CA LYS A 151 -4.22 -30.67 13.74
C LYS A 151 -3.64 -32.05 13.97
N GLU A 152 -2.99 -32.59 12.95
CA GLU A 152 -2.20 -33.82 13.07
C GLU A 152 -0.97 -33.56 13.95
N GLN A 153 -0.77 -34.41 14.95
CA GLN A 153 0.38 -34.34 15.85
C GLN A 153 1.45 -35.34 15.43
N ALA A 154 2.70 -34.91 15.38
CA ALA A 154 3.86 -35.75 15.17
C ALA A 154 4.27 -36.50 16.49
N ASP A 155 5.08 -37.57 16.38
CA ASP A 155 5.54 -38.37 17.50
C ASP A 155 6.34 -37.58 18.55
N ASP A 156 6.99 -36.50 18.16
CA ASP A 156 7.75 -35.60 19.04
C ASP A 156 6.90 -34.50 19.71
N GLY A 157 5.58 -34.53 19.51
CA GLY A 157 4.65 -33.59 20.08
C GLY A 157 4.51 -32.27 19.26
N SER A 158 5.23 -32.13 18.14
CA SER A 158 5.01 -31.07 17.18
C SER A 158 3.70 -31.29 16.40
N TYR A 159 3.25 -30.28 15.67
CA TYR A 159 2.06 -30.34 14.83
C TYR A 159 2.43 -30.11 13.38
N TYR A 160 1.58 -30.56 12.48
CA TYR A 160 1.64 -30.21 11.06
C TYR A 160 0.62 -29.13 10.78
N ASP A 161 1.07 -28.03 10.16
CA ASP A 161 0.25 -26.88 9.83
C ASP A 161 0.41 -26.46 8.37
N ASP A 162 -0.68 -26.01 7.78
CA ASP A 162 -0.69 -25.58 6.38
C ASP A 162 0.12 -24.31 6.19
N ILE A 163 0.93 -24.28 5.13
CA ILE A 163 1.75 -23.13 4.79
C ILE A 163 1.64 -22.76 3.31
N GLN A 164 2.00 -21.52 3.02
CA GLN A 164 2.26 -21.06 1.68
C GLN A 164 3.75 -21.23 1.37
N LEU A 165 4.08 -21.97 0.33
CA LEU A 165 5.45 -22.17 -0.13
C LEU A 165 5.61 -21.58 -1.53
N TYR A 166 6.59 -20.69 -1.71
CA TYR A 166 6.94 -20.17 -3.03
C TYR A 166 8.29 -20.69 -3.51
N GLY A 167 8.39 -20.91 -4.82
CA GLY A 167 9.65 -21.05 -5.54
C GLY A 167 9.95 -19.77 -6.28
N MET A 168 11.18 -19.29 -6.28
CA MET A 168 11.54 -18.04 -6.95
C MET A 168 12.79 -18.20 -7.81
N ASP A 169 12.72 -17.65 -9.03
CA ASP A 169 13.88 -17.44 -9.89
C ASP A 169 14.81 -16.34 -9.33
N ALA A 170 16.00 -16.23 -9.87
CA ALA A 170 16.99 -15.25 -9.43
C ALA A 170 16.49 -13.80 -9.52
N PHE A 171 15.70 -13.44 -10.53
CA PHE A 171 15.20 -12.09 -10.68
C PHE A 171 14.18 -11.68 -9.59
N PRO A 172 13.13 -12.45 -9.28
CA PRO A 172 12.28 -12.19 -8.10
C PRO A 172 13.07 -12.15 -6.79
N LEU A 173 14.06 -13.04 -6.60
CA LEU A 173 14.90 -13.04 -5.39
C LEU A 173 15.71 -11.75 -5.19
N GLN A 174 16.06 -11.03 -6.26
CA GLN A 174 16.68 -9.70 -6.15
C GLN A 174 15.74 -8.62 -5.59
N LYS A 175 14.43 -8.85 -5.64
CA LYS A 175 13.41 -7.88 -5.18
C LYS A 175 12.99 -8.08 -3.72
N VAL A 176 13.36 -9.18 -3.08
CA VAL A 176 13.09 -9.40 -1.66
C VAL A 176 14.05 -8.60 -0.77
N LYS A 177 13.61 -8.24 0.41
CA LYS A 177 14.47 -7.58 1.40
C LYS A 177 15.09 -8.61 2.33
N VAL A 178 16.40 -8.79 2.23
CA VAL A 178 17.15 -9.69 3.13
C VAL A 178 17.34 -9.02 4.49
N LEU A 179 16.93 -9.70 5.55
CA LEU A 179 17.10 -9.28 6.94
C LEU A 179 18.36 -9.87 7.55
N LYS A 180 18.62 -11.16 7.24
CA LYS A 180 19.76 -11.91 7.75
C LYS A 180 20.08 -13.07 6.81
N GLY A 181 21.35 -13.49 6.75
CA GLY A 181 21.79 -14.60 5.89
C GLY A 181 22.01 -14.18 4.45
N ASP A 182 21.92 -15.13 3.53
CA ASP A 182 22.20 -14.93 2.11
C ASP A 182 21.20 -15.70 1.24
N VAL A 183 20.41 -14.97 0.42
CA VAL A 183 19.43 -15.56 -0.50
C VAL A 183 20.07 -16.28 -1.68
N THR A 184 21.33 -15.96 -2.03
CA THR A 184 22.05 -16.69 -3.10
C THR A 184 22.35 -18.12 -2.72
N ALA A 185 22.37 -18.43 -1.42
CA ALA A 185 22.51 -19.79 -0.92
C ALA A 185 21.28 -20.69 -1.16
N LEU A 186 20.17 -20.13 -1.67
CA LEU A 186 18.98 -20.92 -2.06
C LEU A 186 19.25 -21.82 -3.29
N ASP A 187 20.34 -21.60 -4.02
CA ASP A 187 20.80 -22.51 -5.07
C ASP A 187 21.41 -23.81 -4.51
N GLN A 188 21.67 -23.86 -3.20
CA GLN A 188 22.20 -25.06 -2.55
C GLN A 188 21.11 -26.08 -2.26
N GLU A 189 21.46 -27.33 -2.25
CA GLU A 189 20.53 -28.40 -1.90
C GLU A 189 20.06 -28.26 -0.44
N ASN A 190 18.76 -28.46 -0.20
CA ASN A 190 18.11 -28.37 1.10
C ASN A 190 18.21 -26.98 1.78
N ALA A 191 18.37 -25.93 0.99
CA ALA A 191 18.31 -24.55 1.48
C ALA A 191 16.89 -23.97 1.35
N ILE A 192 16.48 -23.19 2.37
CA ILE A 192 15.18 -22.50 2.41
C ILE A 192 15.34 -21.13 3.04
N ALA A 193 14.52 -20.15 2.60
CA ALA A 193 14.43 -18.87 3.25
C ALA A 193 13.15 -18.79 4.10
N ALA A 194 13.28 -18.29 5.33
CA ALA A 194 12.16 -17.99 6.20
C ALA A 194 11.62 -16.58 5.88
N VAL A 195 10.33 -16.50 5.61
CA VAL A 195 9.66 -15.23 5.29
C VAL A 195 9.01 -14.66 6.53
N TYR A 196 9.40 -13.47 6.89
CA TYR A 196 8.76 -12.72 7.98
C TYR A 196 7.75 -11.72 7.41
N LYS A 197 6.69 -11.44 8.15
CA LYS A 197 5.76 -10.37 7.80
C LYS A 197 6.35 -9.01 8.14
N GLN A 198 5.89 -8.00 7.43
CA GLN A 198 6.23 -6.60 7.68
C GLN A 198 5.00 -5.85 8.18
N ASP A 199 5.21 -4.83 9.00
CA ASP A 199 4.19 -3.87 9.39
C ASP A 199 4.01 -2.79 8.30
N ASP A 200 3.07 -1.86 8.52
CA ASP A 200 2.79 -0.74 7.60
C ASP A 200 4.00 0.21 7.41
N TYR A 201 5.06 0.05 8.20
CA TYR A 201 6.30 0.83 8.12
C TYR A 201 7.49 0.03 7.55
N ASP A 202 7.23 -1.09 6.86
CA ASP A 202 8.25 -2.01 6.31
C ASP A 202 9.21 -2.59 7.36
N LYS A 203 8.77 -2.71 8.61
CA LYS A 203 9.55 -3.33 9.67
C LYS A 203 9.12 -4.78 9.87
N LYS A 204 10.10 -5.63 10.18
CA LYS A 204 9.86 -7.01 10.54
C LYS A 204 8.91 -7.09 11.73
N VAL A 205 7.85 -7.89 11.60
CA VAL A 205 7.00 -8.28 12.73
C VAL A 205 7.67 -9.47 13.42
N ASP A 206 8.06 -9.29 14.67
CA ASP A 206 8.69 -10.36 15.45
C ASP A 206 7.72 -11.53 15.66
N HIS A 207 8.27 -12.75 15.63
CA HIS A 207 7.51 -14.01 15.73
C HIS A 207 6.49 -14.27 14.62
N SER A 208 6.49 -13.49 13.53
CA SER A 208 5.67 -13.77 12.34
C SER A 208 6.20 -14.95 11.52
N ASN A 209 7.39 -15.44 11.83
CA ASN A 209 7.91 -16.77 11.50
C ASN A 209 8.74 -17.25 12.69
N TRP A 210 8.76 -18.56 12.93
CA TRP A 210 9.52 -19.17 14.03
C TRP A 210 10.96 -19.49 13.65
N ALA A 211 11.20 -19.75 12.35
CA ALA A 211 12.47 -20.23 11.85
C ALA A 211 13.45 -19.08 11.57
N GLY A 212 14.65 -19.16 12.10
CA GLY A 212 15.76 -18.25 11.85
C GLY A 212 16.91 -18.92 11.10
N VAL A 213 17.87 -18.12 10.63
CA VAL A 213 19.06 -18.65 9.92
C VAL A 213 19.78 -19.70 10.78
N GLY A 214 19.94 -20.89 10.21
CA GLY A 214 20.55 -22.09 10.83
C GLY A 214 19.55 -23.09 11.39
N ASP A 215 18.26 -22.71 11.53
CA ASP A 215 17.23 -23.64 11.98
C ASP A 215 16.89 -24.68 10.88
N GLN A 216 16.39 -25.84 11.33
CA GLN A 216 15.92 -26.90 10.44
C GLN A 216 14.40 -26.85 10.32
N VAL A 217 13.90 -26.72 9.09
CA VAL A 217 12.48 -26.73 8.73
C VAL A 217 12.15 -28.03 8.03
N THR A 218 11.18 -28.75 8.56
CA THR A 218 10.68 -29.98 7.94
C THR A 218 9.34 -29.73 7.30
N LEU A 219 9.26 -29.95 5.98
CA LEU A 219 8.05 -29.80 5.18
C LEU A 219 7.55 -31.18 4.74
N ARG A 220 6.22 -31.32 4.68
CA ARG A 220 5.53 -32.42 4.00
C ARG A 220 4.88 -31.90 2.74
N TYR A 221 5.12 -32.60 1.64
CA TYR A 221 4.45 -32.39 0.36
C TYR A 221 3.39 -33.47 0.21
N VAL A 222 2.13 -33.09 0.30
CA VAL A 222 1.00 -34.03 0.37
C VAL A 222 0.52 -34.36 -1.04
N ASN A 223 0.54 -35.67 -1.36
CA ASN A 223 0.05 -36.21 -2.63
C ASN A 223 -1.45 -36.54 -2.54
N SER A 224 -1.88 -37.12 -1.41
CA SER A 224 -3.28 -37.44 -1.15
C SER A 224 -3.70 -37.18 0.28
N TRP A 225 -4.99 -36.96 0.44
CA TRP A 225 -5.61 -36.72 1.73
C TRP A 225 -6.58 -37.83 2.11
N LYS A 226 -6.68 -38.11 3.42
CA LYS A 226 -7.84 -38.84 4.00
C LYS A 226 -8.69 -37.88 4.81
N TYR A 227 -9.97 -38.10 4.77
CA TYR A 227 -10.98 -37.27 5.41
C TYR A 227 -11.65 -38.05 6.52
N PHE A 228 -11.85 -37.42 7.67
CA PHE A 228 -12.42 -38.05 8.86
C PHE A 228 -13.49 -37.14 9.45
N ASP A 229 -14.67 -37.70 9.75
CA ASP A 229 -15.69 -36.99 10.51
C ASP A 229 -15.11 -36.48 11.84
N ALA A 230 -15.30 -35.21 12.10
CA ALA A 230 -14.69 -34.54 13.22
C ALA A 230 -15.19 -35.01 14.60
N LYS A 231 -16.42 -35.53 14.66
CA LYS A 231 -17.05 -35.97 15.91
C LYS A 231 -16.80 -37.45 16.19
N SER A 232 -17.02 -38.28 15.16
CA SER A 232 -16.94 -39.74 15.30
C SER A 232 -15.55 -40.31 14.99
N GLY A 233 -14.71 -39.57 14.25
CA GLY A 233 -13.42 -40.04 13.74
C GLY A 233 -13.56 -41.11 12.65
N LYS A 234 -14.76 -41.29 12.07
CA LYS A 234 -14.99 -42.25 10.98
C LYS A 234 -14.41 -41.66 9.68
N GLU A 235 -13.75 -42.51 8.89
CA GLU A 235 -13.24 -42.13 7.56
C GLU A 235 -14.41 -41.85 6.61
N ILE A 236 -14.27 -40.77 5.84
CA ILE A 236 -15.19 -40.32 4.80
C ILE A 236 -14.48 -40.59 3.47
N LEU A 237 -15.17 -41.22 2.54
CA LEU A 237 -14.60 -41.47 1.22
C LEU A 237 -14.45 -40.16 0.43
N GLU A 238 -13.41 -40.06 -0.41
CA GLU A 238 -13.10 -38.84 -1.16
C GLU A 238 -14.25 -38.37 -2.06
N ASP A 239 -15.01 -39.33 -2.63
CA ASP A 239 -16.18 -39.06 -3.46
C ASP A 239 -17.44 -38.64 -2.67
N GLU A 240 -17.40 -38.76 -1.35
CA GLU A 240 -18.50 -38.35 -0.45
C GLU A 240 -18.23 -36.98 0.21
N VAL A 241 -16.99 -36.44 0.10
CA VAL A 241 -16.58 -35.22 0.83
C VAL A 241 -17.33 -33.97 0.37
N ASP A 242 -17.58 -33.82 -0.93
CA ASP A 242 -18.27 -32.65 -1.49
C ASP A 242 -19.74 -32.54 -1.04
N ASP A 243 -20.35 -33.68 -0.73
CA ASP A 243 -21.74 -33.77 -0.24
C ASP A 243 -21.82 -33.89 1.30
N TYR A 244 -20.66 -33.85 2.00
CA TYR A 244 -20.60 -34.04 3.45
C TYR A 244 -20.96 -32.78 4.21
N GLU A 245 -22.09 -32.77 4.91
CA GLU A 245 -22.63 -31.57 5.59
C GLU A 245 -21.99 -31.26 6.96
N ASP A 246 -21.40 -32.29 7.63
CA ASP A 246 -20.77 -32.12 8.95
C ASP A 246 -19.31 -31.69 8.81
N ALA A 247 -18.71 -31.24 9.92
CA ALA A 247 -17.30 -30.88 9.96
C ALA A 247 -16.38 -32.11 9.86
N TYR A 248 -15.34 -32.03 9.06
CA TYR A 248 -14.35 -33.08 8.87
C TYR A 248 -12.92 -32.59 9.07
N VAL A 249 -12.02 -33.53 9.30
CA VAL A 249 -10.55 -33.31 9.45
C VAL A 249 -9.85 -33.97 8.28
N MET A 250 -8.92 -33.24 7.66
CA MET A 250 -8.02 -33.78 6.66
C MET A 250 -6.73 -34.28 7.31
N LYS A 251 -6.25 -35.44 6.92
CA LYS A 251 -4.92 -35.95 7.29
C LYS A 251 -4.16 -36.34 6.03
N ALA A 252 -2.88 -36.04 6.00
CA ALA A 252 -2.04 -36.48 4.90
C ALA A 252 -1.92 -38.00 4.90
N ASP A 253 -2.30 -38.65 3.78
CA ASP A 253 -2.22 -40.11 3.58
C ASP A 253 -0.93 -40.49 2.88
N ASP A 254 -0.74 -40.00 1.65
CA ASP A 254 0.52 -40.14 0.93
C ASP A 254 1.23 -38.79 0.86
N TYR A 255 2.49 -38.76 1.24
CA TYR A 255 3.31 -37.56 1.25
C TYR A 255 4.79 -37.86 1.20
N THR A 256 5.56 -36.92 0.70
CA THR A 256 7.02 -36.91 0.87
C THR A 256 7.41 -35.90 1.94
N GLN A 257 8.44 -36.21 2.70
CA GLN A 257 8.93 -35.29 3.75
C GLN A 257 10.37 -34.93 3.51
N LYS A 258 10.68 -33.64 3.64
CA LYS A 258 12.04 -33.14 3.45
C LYS A 258 12.38 -32.09 4.51
N THR A 259 13.65 -32.09 4.92
CA THR A 259 14.17 -31.13 5.89
C THR A 259 15.15 -30.19 5.21
N TYR A 260 14.98 -28.91 5.46
CA TYR A 260 15.77 -27.82 4.90
C TYR A 260 16.49 -27.06 6.00
N THR A 261 17.61 -26.45 5.65
CA THR A 261 18.31 -25.48 6.52
C THR A 261 17.91 -24.07 6.11
N VAL A 262 17.51 -23.24 7.05
CA VAL A 262 17.22 -21.84 6.80
C VAL A 262 18.52 -21.08 6.52
N VAL A 263 18.67 -20.57 5.31
CA VAL A 263 19.86 -19.83 4.86
C VAL A 263 19.67 -18.31 4.88
N ALA A 264 18.41 -17.86 4.84
CA ALA A 264 18.07 -16.44 4.88
C ALA A 264 16.76 -16.17 5.62
N GLU A 265 16.69 -15.02 6.29
CA GLU A 265 15.47 -14.39 6.78
C GLU A 265 15.14 -13.24 5.83
N ILE A 266 13.93 -13.23 5.27
CA ILE A 266 13.55 -12.27 4.23
C ILE A 266 12.17 -11.65 4.50
N LEU A 267 11.93 -10.47 3.88
CA LEU A 267 10.61 -9.92 3.68
C LEU A 267 10.28 -10.00 2.19
N VAL A 268 9.16 -10.62 1.87
CA VAL A 268 8.63 -10.65 0.51
C VAL A 268 7.68 -9.44 0.35
N PRO A 269 7.92 -8.55 -0.63
CA PRO A 269 7.03 -7.44 -0.89
C PRO A 269 5.59 -7.90 -1.13
N SER A 270 4.62 -7.15 -0.61
CA SER A 270 3.18 -7.45 -0.79
C SER A 270 2.77 -7.54 -2.26
N ALA A 271 3.44 -6.78 -3.13
CA ALA A 271 3.25 -6.86 -4.57
C ALA A 271 3.53 -8.24 -5.17
N MET A 272 4.44 -9.02 -4.55
CA MET A 272 4.82 -10.37 -5.00
C MET A 272 4.00 -11.48 -4.32
N SER A 273 3.10 -11.13 -3.42
CA SER A 273 2.30 -12.08 -2.66
C SER A 273 0.93 -12.26 -3.30
N CYS A 274 0.42 -13.49 -3.32
CA CYS A 274 -0.94 -13.76 -3.76
C CYS A 274 -1.93 -12.97 -2.88
N ARG A 275 -2.81 -12.19 -3.48
CA ARG A 275 -3.69 -11.27 -2.76
C ARG A 275 -4.68 -11.98 -1.84
N TYR A 276 -5.06 -13.19 -2.18
CA TYR A 276 -5.95 -14.00 -1.36
C TYR A 276 -5.24 -14.57 -0.11
N TYR A 277 -4.06 -15.13 -0.30
CA TYR A 277 -3.33 -15.82 0.78
C TYR A 277 -2.33 -14.93 1.53
N GLY A 278 -1.87 -13.84 0.90
CA GLY A 278 -0.82 -12.97 1.44
C GLY A 278 0.58 -13.55 1.24
N SER A 279 1.50 -13.15 2.11
CA SER A 279 2.91 -13.58 2.05
C SER A 279 3.07 -15.07 2.34
N PRO A 280 4.01 -15.77 1.63
CA PRO A 280 4.36 -17.13 1.95
C PRO A 280 5.05 -17.21 3.33
N GLN A 281 5.12 -18.41 3.90
CA GLN A 281 5.93 -18.68 5.10
C GLN A 281 7.38 -18.99 4.75
N PHE A 282 7.59 -19.64 3.61
CA PHE A 282 8.93 -20.02 3.16
C PHE A 282 9.10 -19.84 1.65
N VAL A 283 10.36 -19.67 1.25
CA VAL A 283 10.77 -19.55 -0.17
C VAL A 283 11.91 -20.52 -0.44
N LEU A 284 11.81 -21.26 -1.54
CA LEU A 284 12.86 -22.08 -2.14
C LEU A 284 13.39 -21.41 -3.41
N GLY A 285 14.60 -21.75 -3.84
CA GLY A 285 15.01 -21.52 -5.22
C GLY A 285 14.13 -22.31 -6.19
N SER A 286 13.87 -21.79 -7.37
CA SER A 286 12.93 -22.40 -8.34
C SER A 286 13.25 -23.87 -8.67
N ASP A 287 14.52 -24.20 -8.90
CA ASP A 287 14.94 -25.57 -9.22
C ASP A 287 14.61 -26.55 -8.08
N THR A 288 14.89 -26.15 -6.84
CA THR A 288 14.56 -26.93 -5.63
C THR A 288 13.06 -27.06 -5.46
N PHE A 289 12.32 -25.97 -5.65
CA PHE A 289 10.86 -25.99 -5.58
C PHE A 289 10.25 -26.97 -6.58
N ILE A 290 10.62 -26.88 -7.86
CA ILE A 290 10.11 -27.77 -8.92
C ILE A 290 10.45 -29.23 -8.65
N LYS A 291 11.69 -29.50 -8.20
CA LYS A 291 12.16 -30.85 -7.88
C LYS A 291 11.37 -31.46 -6.74
N ASP A 292 11.11 -30.68 -5.68
CA ASP A 292 10.59 -31.23 -4.42
C ASP A 292 9.06 -31.22 -4.35
N THR A 293 8.39 -30.26 -5.00
CA THR A 293 6.92 -30.21 -5.11
C THR A 293 6.39 -31.01 -6.30
N GLY A 294 7.21 -31.27 -7.30
CA GLY A 294 6.80 -31.93 -8.54
C GLY A 294 5.98 -31.03 -9.49
N THR A 295 5.77 -29.76 -9.15
CA THR A 295 5.02 -28.81 -10.00
C THR A 295 5.90 -27.73 -10.61
N LYS A 296 5.51 -27.27 -11.82
CA LYS A 296 6.08 -26.12 -12.53
C LYS A 296 5.10 -24.95 -12.61
N ASP A 297 4.07 -24.96 -11.79
CA ASP A 297 2.96 -24.02 -11.87
C ASP A 297 3.44 -22.61 -11.54
N VAL A 298 3.59 -21.80 -12.60
CA VAL A 298 4.00 -20.40 -12.47
C VAL A 298 2.81 -19.59 -11.99
N MET A 299 2.93 -19.09 -10.78
CA MET A 299 1.90 -18.25 -10.17
C MET A 299 1.88 -16.86 -10.81
N HIS A 300 3.04 -16.27 -11.01
CA HIS A 300 3.20 -15.04 -11.78
C HIS A 300 4.62 -14.90 -12.35
N MET A 301 4.73 -14.18 -13.45
CA MET A 301 5.98 -13.78 -14.06
C MET A 301 6.22 -12.29 -13.85
N MET A 302 7.45 -11.93 -13.52
CA MET A 302 7.89 -10.54 -13.35
C MET A 302 8.97 -10.20 -14.37
N PHE A 303 9.00 -8.96 -14.85
CA PHE A 303 10.06 -8.53 -15.76
C PHE A 303 10.26 -7.01 -15.78
N ASP A 304 11.50 -6.61 -16.07
CA ASP A 304 11.90 -5.23 -16.25
C ASP A 304 12.22 -4.94 -17.72
N MET A 305 11.98 -3.71 -18.16
CA MET A 305 12.24 -3.26 -19.51
C MET A 305 13.54 -2.46 -19.61
N LYS A 306 14.17 -2.45 -20.79
CA LYS A 306 15.44 -1.72 -21.02
C LYS A 306 15.30 -0.20 -20.90
N ASN A 307 14.15 0.35 -21.23
CA ASN A 307 13.89 1.79 -21.20
C ASN A 307 12.39 2.10 -21.26
N ASN A 308 12.03 3.36 -21.00
CA ASN A 308 10.64 3.83 -20.97
C ASN A 308 9.91 3.69 -22.32
N GLN A 309 10.61 3.71 -23.45
CA GLN A 309 9.98 3.53 -24.76
C GLN A 309 9.50 2.11 -24.95
N SER A 310 10.36 1.11 -24.65
CA SER A 310 9.99 -0.30 -24.69
C SER A 310 8.91 -0.63 -23.66
N ALA A 311 8.95 -0.02 -22.48
CA ALA A 311 7.94 -0.20 -21.45
C ALA A 311 6.55 0.31 -21.89
N ARG A 312 6.47 1.47 -22.54
CA ARG A 312 5.20 1.95 -23.11
C ARG A 312 4.67 1.08 -24.24
N ALA A 313 5.57 0.50 -25.05
CA ALA A 313 5.17 -0.43 -26.10
C ALA A 313 4.64 -1.74 -25.50
N MET A 314 5.30 -2.25 -24.46
CA MET A 314 4.86 -3.43 -23.70
C MET A 314 3.49 -3.19 -23.03
N GLU A 315 3.30 -2.05 -22.40
CA GLU A 315 2.01 -1.67 -21.79
C GLU A 315 0.87 -1.74 -22.80
N LYS A 316 1.07 -1.18 -23.99
CA LYS A 316 0.08 -1.24 -25.07
C LYS A 316 -0.14 -2.67 -25.58
N PHE A 317 0.92 -3.46 -25.68
CA PHE A 317 0.84 -4.87 -26.08
C PHE A 317 0.06 -5.66 -25.04
N LEU A 318 0.41 -5.61 -23.75
CA LEU A 318 -0.22 -6.36 -22.70
C LEU A 318 -1.70 -5.99 -22.57
N LYS A 319 -2.03 -4.70 -22.64
CA LYS A 319 -3.42 -4.26 -22.63
C LYS A 319 -4.24 -4.90 -23.75
N ASN A 320 -3.72 -4.91 -24.98
CA ASN A 320 -4.40 -5.59 -26.09
C ASN A 320 -4.45 -7.10 -25.90
N TYR A 321 -3.36 -7.69 -25.42
CA TYR A 321 -3.23 -9.13 -25.23
C TYR A 321 -4.26 -9.64 -24.19
N THR A 322 -4.32 -9.01 -23.03
CA THR A 322 -5.22 -9.40 -21.95
C THR A 322 -6.69 -9.00 -22.17
N GLU A 323 -6.97 -7.93 -22.95
CA GLU A 323 -8.36 -7.53 -23.20
C GLU A 323 -8.99 -8.22 -24.41
N GLN A 324 -8.21 -8.61 -25.43
CA GLN A 324 -8.72 -9.05 -26.73
C GLN A 324 -8.26 -10.45 -27.18
N VAL A 325 -7.09 -10.91 -26.72
CA VAL A 325 -6.49 -12.17 -27.20
C VAL A 325 -6.64 -13.28 -26.17
N GLU A 326 -6.17 -13.05 -24.95
CA GLU A 326 -6.17 -14.01 -23.85
C GLU A 326 -6.72 -13.38 -22.56
N PRO A 327 -8.04 -13.23 -22.42
CA PRO A 327 -8.66 -12.60 -21.26
C PRO A 327 -8.49 -13.37 -19.93
N LEU A 328 -7.98 -14.61 -20.00
CA LEU A 328 -7.63 -15.40 -18.82
C LEU A 328 -6.52 -14.74 -18.00
N TYR A 329 -5.63 -13.98 -18.65
CA TYR A 329 -4.51 -13.31 -18.02
C TYR A 329 -4.80 -11.84 -17.71
N SER A 330 -4.08 -11.33 -16.74
CA SER A 330 -4.03 -9.92 -16.39
C SER A 330 -2.59 -9.50 -16.09
N TYR A 331 -2.38 -8.20 -15.99
CA TYR A 331 -1.07 -7.67 -15.63
C TYR A 331 -1.19 -6.46 -14.73
N GLU A 332 -0.15 -6.23 -13.96
CA GLU A 332 0.06 -4.99 -13.24
C GLU A 332 1.34 -4.35 -13.76
N SER A 333 1.35 -3.03 -13.88
CA SER A 333 2.52 -2.30 -14.35
C SER A 333 2.79 -1.07 -13.50
N LYS A 334 4.07 -0.77 -13.35
CA LYS A 334 4.53 0.46 -12.72
C LYS A 334 3.90 1.69 -13.39
N PHE A 335 3.77 1.66 -14.71
CA PHE A 335 3.20 2.78 -15.51
C PHE A 335 1.71 2.99 -15.26
N SER A 336 0.94 1.92 -15.10
CA SER A 336 -0.48 2.01 -14.76
C SER A 336 -0.67 2.68 -13.40
N TYR A 337 0.10 2.27 -12.41
CA TYR A 337 0.07 2.86 -11.06
C TYR A 337 0.59 4.30 -11.03
N GLU A 338 1.66 4.62 -11.76
CA GLU A 338 2.15 6.00 -11.91
C GLU A 338 1.07 6.91 -12.50
N LYS A 339 0.40 6.45 -13.55
CA LYS A 339 -0.68 7.19 -14.22
C LYS A 339 -1.90 7.38 -13.32
N GLU A 340 -2.28 6.34 -12.59
CA GLU A 340 -3.38 6.41 -11.63
C GLU A 340 -3.08 7.41 -10.51
N PHE A 341 -1.88 7.34 -9.96
CA PHE A 341 -1.39 8.27 -8.95
C PHE A 341 -1.35 9.72 -9.45
N ASP A 342 -0.80 9.96 -10.64
CA ASP A 342 -0.77 11.30 -11.25
C ASP A 342 -2.17 11.83 -11.51
N SER A 343 -3.11 10.98 -11.93
CA SER A 343 -4.52 11.33 -12.11
C SER A 343 -5.17 11.72 -10.79
N PHE A 344 -4.94 10.93 -9.73
CA PHE A 344 -5.41 11.21 -8.38
C PHE A 344 -4.85 12.53 -7.84
N ARG A 345 -3.54 12.74 -7.95
CA ARG A 345 -2.86 13.99 -7.59
C ARG A 345 -3.42 15.18 -8.34
N GLY A 346 -3.62 15.03 -9.66
CA GLY A 346 -4.22 16.06 -10.52
C GLY A 346 -5.63 16.44 -10.08
N MET A 347 -6.44 15.46 -9.71
CA MET A 347 -7.79 15.69 -9.19
C MET A 347 -7.77 16.48 -7.87
N PHE A 348 -6.87 16.16 -6.94
CA PHE A 348 -6.72 16.91 -5.69
C PHE A 348 -6.29 18.36 -5.93
N LEU A 349 -5.31 18.57 -6.81
CA LEU A 349 -4.86 19.91 -7.19
C LEU A 349 -5.98 20.73 -7.83
N LEU A 350 -6.77 20.13 -8.68
CA LEU A 350 -7.90 20.79 -9.33
C LEU A 350 -8.98 21.15 -8.32
N LEU A 351 -9.44 20.22 -7.51
CA LEU A 351 -10.49 20.46 -6.51
C LEU A 351 -10.06 21.50 -5.46
N GLY A 352 -8.87 21.34 -4.90
CA GLY A 352 -8.32 22.26 -3.90
C GLY A 352 -8.04 23.65 -4.50
N GLY A 353 -7.53 23.70 -5.74
CA GLY A 353 -7.30 24.95 -6.48
C GLY A 353 -8.59 25.70 -6.78
N VAL A 354 -9.63 25.02 -7.27
CA VAL A 354 -10.94 25.60 -7.51
C VAL A 354 -11.55 26.14 -6.22
N LEU A 355 -11.55 25.34 -5.15
CA LEU A 355 -12.12 25.76 -3.86
C LEU A 355 -11.37 26.98 -3.30
N SER A 356 -10.05 26.96 -3.32
CA SER A 356 -9.22 28.08 -2.88
C SER A 356 -9.44 29.32 -3.73
N GLY A 357 -9.59 29.15 -5.05
CA GLY A 357 -9.90 30.21 -5.99
C GLY A 357 -11.25 30.90 -5.72
N VAL A 358 -12.29 30.11 -5.49
CA VAL A 358 -13.62 30.63 -5.13
C VAL A 358 -13.57 31.47 -3.84
N ILE A 359 -12.89 30.93 -2.80
CA ILE A 359 -12.74 31.64 -1.53
C ILE A 359 -11.92 32.93 -1.70
N ALA A 360 -10.87 32.90 -2.52
CA ALA A 360 -10.06 34.08 -2.83
C ALA A 360 -10.89 35.17 -3.54
N VAL A 361 -11.72 34.79 -4.53
CA VAL A 361 -12.63 35.71 -5.22
C VAL A 361 -13.62 36.32 -4.25
N VAL A 362 -14.28 35.51 -3.40
CA VAL A 362 -15.20 36.00 -2.38
C VAL A 362 -14.49 36.96 -1.40
N GLY A 363 -13.28 36.57 -0.94
CA GLY A 363 -12.47 37.43 -0.07
C GLY A 363 -12.11 38.79 -0.73
N THR A 364 -11.74 38.74 -2.02
CA THR A 364 -11.43 39.94 -2.79
C THR A 364 -12.65 40.84 -2.98
N LEU A 365 -13.82 40.27 -3.29
CA LEU A 365 -15.07 41.02 -3.41
C LEU A 365 -15.46 41.67 -2.08
N ASN A 366 -15.33 40.93 -0.97
CA ASN A 366 -15.55 41.46 0.38
C ASN A 366 -14.59 42.62 0.71
N PHE A 367 -13.33 42.52 0.30
CA PHE A 367 -12.33 43.58 0.45
C PHE A 367 -12.70 44.82 -0.33
N LEU A 368 -13.05 44.69 -1.63
CA LEU A 368 -13.51 45.79 -2.46
C LEU A 368 -14.75 46.45 -1.87
N ASN A 369 -15.73 45.67 -1.45
CA ASN A 369 -16.95 46.18 -0.81
C ASN A 369 -16.65 46.95 0.49
N ALA A 370 -15.72 46.46 1.29
CA ALA A 370 -15.28 47.14 2.52
C ALA A 370 -14.64 48.51 2.22
N ILE A 371 -13.78 48.59 1.17
CA ILE A 371 -13.15 49.85 0.72
C ILE A 371 -14.21 50.82 0.19
N LEU A 372 -15.06 50.35 -0.73
CA LEU A 372 -16.12 51.23 -1.34
C LEU A 372 -17.04 51.79 -0.28
N THR A 373 -17.53 50.93 0.65
CA THR A 373 -18.42 51.38 1.75
C THR A 373 -17.67 52.37 2.67
N GLY A 374 -16.38 52.12 2.92
CA GLY A 374 -15.55 53.05 3.73
C GLY A 374 -15.39 54.42 3.08
N MET A 375 -15.18 54.46 1.74
CA MET A 375 -15.09 55.72 0.99
C MET A 375 -16.41 56.46 0.92
N ILE A 376 -17.52 55.75 0.69
CA ILE A 376 -18.87 56.37 0.64
C ILE A 376 -19.21 56.97 1.99
N ALA A 377 -18.98 56.26 3.11
CA ALA A 377 -19.24 56.72 4.47
C ALA A 377 -18.46 57.98 4.82
N ARG A 378 -17.32 58.23 4.20
CA ARG A 378 -16.43 59.39 4.41
C ARG A 378 -16.55 60.48 3.36
N ARG A 379 -17.47 60.40 2.45
CA ARG A 379 -17.64 61.38 1.38
C ARG A 379 -17.72 62.81 1.90
N ARG A 380 -18.42 63.03 3.02
CA ARG A 380 -18.53 64.36 3.66
C ARG A 380 -17.19 64.82 4.27
N GLU A 381 -16.43 63.91 4.93
CA GLU A 381 -15.09 64.23 5.48
C GLU A 381 -14.13 64.63 4.39
N PHE A 382 -14.13 63.91 3.24
CA PHE A 382 -13.30 64.22 2.08
C PHE A 382 -13.70 65.55 1.42
N ALA A 383 -15.00 65.89 1.37
CA ALA A 383 -15.48 67.16 0.86
C ALA A 383 -15.01 68.34 1.74
N VAL A 384 -15.02 68.21 3.05
CA VAL A 384 -14.49 69.21 4.00
C VAL A 384 -12.99 69.37 3.83
N LEU A 385 -12.21 68.31 3.67
CA LEU A 385 -10.78 68.36 3.46
C LEU A 385 -10.41 69.00 2.10
N GLN A 386 -11.20 68.80 1.06
CA GLN A 386 -11.05 69.47 -0.24
C GLN A 386 -11.34 70.96 -0.12
N SER A 387 -12.34 71.37 0.67
CA SER A 387 -12.68 72.78 0.88
C SER A 387 -11.60 73.56 1.67
N VAL A 388 -10.79 72.82 2.45
CA VAL A 388 -9.63 73.39 3.21
C VAL A 388 -8.34 73.40 2.35
N GLY A 389 -8.43 72.98 1.05
CA GLY A 389 -7.31 73.07 0.08
C GLY A 389 -6.50 71.82 -0.16
N MET A 390 -6.93 70.65 0.33
CA MET A 390 -6.26 69.38 0.01
C MET A 390 -6.53 68.98 -1.46
N THR A 391 -5.49 68.63 -2.17
CA THR A 391 -5.54 68.15 -3.55
C THR A 391 -6.08 66.74 -3.64
N ARG A 392 -6.66 66.34 -4.78
CA ARG A 392 -7.14 64.98 -5.03
C ARG A 392 -6.03 63.91 -4.88
N ARG A 393 -4.75 64.26 -5.09
CA ARG A 393 -3.59 63.36 -4.86
C ARG A 393 -3.27 63.16 -3.40
N GLN A 394 -3.56 64.12 -2.54
CA GLN A 394 -3.36 64.04 -1.09
C GLN A 394 -4.49 63.29 -0.36
N LEU A 395 -5.64 63.12 -1.04
CA LEU A 395 -6.80 62.36 -0.57
C LEU A 395 -6.79 60.88 -0.97
N LYS A 396 -5.96 60.48 -1.92
CA LYS A 396 -5.68 59.10 -2.30
C LYS A 396 -4.59 58.50 -1.39
#